data_8f469828636adbeb7a4ca5eafb703b0f
#
_entry.id   8f469828636adbeb7a4ca5eafb703b0f
#
_cell.length_a   1.000
_cell.length_b   1.000
_cell.length_c   1.000
_cell.angle_alpha   90.00
_cell.angle_beta   90.00
_cell.angle_gamma   90.00
#
_symmetry.space_group_name_H-M   'P 1'
#
loop_
_entity.id
_entity.type
_entity.pdbx_description
1 polymer ?
#
loop_
_entity_poly.entity_id
_entity_poly.type
_entity_poly.pdbx_seq_one_letter_code
_entity_poly.pdbx_strand_id
1 'polypeptide(L)'
;MILNINPMAVDGLGDYEKVILQKLITVYQNHVSKNAEKNRYYEGKISLDEVNLGIALPDGVRRLQIGCSWGAKCVDVLAARSMFDGFVGVNGEEVAELDEIVINNRLVAEYAKSCRDELKYGCTFATLSADPVLGCKIRFHSPQTAAAVWNGDKGRIDYGMAIIDTMPTDDPAVYTPSMIYLYTDDAVWMIFKNDQQWIATRYPHRMGRPLMEPMIWNATSAKPFGRSRIKEPIRRLIQGYVRTIANATIGLEFSTTPQKYLLGITDEQYDVVINQKFKQYVGNILASTNNPETGEKPTFGQLQQGNIAPHVEMLRILATQFSAATGLSVTDTGVV
;
A
#
# COMPACT_ATOMS: atom_id res chain seq x y z
N MET A 1 5.52 -4.84 11.27
CA MET A 1 6.64 -5.01 12.25
C MET A 1 6.21 -4.41 13.57
N ILE A 2 6.35 -5.14 14.67
CA ILE A 2 6.03 -4.63 16.03
C ILE A 2 7.35 -4.25 16.69
N LEU A 3 7.48 -2.98 17.05
CA LEU A 3 8.65 -2.47 17.76
C LEU A 3 8.40 -2.64 19.27
N ASN A 4 8.87 -3.77 19.81
CA ASN A 4 8.75 -4.09 21.23
C ASN A 4 10.11 -3.92 21.92
N ILE A 5 10.48 -2.69 22.19
CA ILE A 5 11.67 -2.31 22.96
C ILE A 5 11.24 -1.41 24.12
N ASN A 6 11.77 -1.65 25.30
CA ASN A 6 11.66 -0.75 26.43
C ASN A 6 12.89 0.16 26.47
N PRO A 7 12.80 1.44 26.09
CA PRO A 7 13.95 2.33 26.06
C PRO A 7 14.63 2.49 27.42
N MET A 8 13.86 2.41 28.52
CA MET A 8 14.40 2.56 29.89
C MET A 8 15.30 1.40 30.31
N ALA A 9 15.15 0.23 29.64
CA ALA A 9 15.93 -0.97 29.87
C ALA A 9 17.14 -1.12 28.92
N VAL A 10 17.43 -0.12 28.10
CA VAL A 10 18.59 -0.13 27.20
C VAL A 10 19.84 0.24 28.00
N ASP A 11 20.78 -0.68 28.06
CA ASP A 11 22.06 -0.47 28.72
C ASP A 11 22.99 0.42 27.88
N GLY A 12 23.79 1.28 28.54
CA GLY A 12 24.72 2.20 27.87
C GLY A 12 24.06 3.45 27.25
N LEU A 13 22.72 3.60 27.30
CA LEU A 13 22.00 4.77 26.78
C LEU A 13 21.78 5.80 27.88
N GLY A 14 22.06 7.08 27.63
CA GLY A 14 21.82 8.17 28.58
C GLY A 14 20.31 8.41 28.81
N ASP A 15 19.96 9.02 29.95
CA ASP A 15 18.54 9.25 30.30
C ASP A 15 17.85 10.17 29.30
N TYR A 16 18.54 11.14 28.74
CA TYR A 16 18.02 12.02 27.69
C TYR A 16 17.72 11.26 26.40
N GLU A 17 18.64 10.41 25.96
CA GLU A 17 18.50 9.60 24.75
C GLU A 17 17.41 8.52 24.92
N LYS A 18 17.21 8.00 26.14
CA LYS A 18 16.08 7.10 26.43
C LYS A 18 14.73 7.79 26.20
N VAL A 19 14.59 9.05 26.62
CA VAL A 19 13.38 9.85 26.38
C VAL A 19 13.19 10.13 24.90
N ILE A 20 14.26 10.46 24.17
CA ILE A 20 14.21 10.65 22.71
C ILE A 20 13.77 9.36 22.03
N LEU A 21 14.37 8.24 22.36
CA LEU A 21 14.02 6.95 21.78
C LEU A 21 12.55 6.58 22.03
N GLN A 22 12.04 6.84 23.24
CA GLN A 22 10.64 6.63 23.58
C GLN A 22 9.70 7.48 22.71
N LYS A 23 10.03 8.75 22.48
CA LYS A 23 9.27 9.64 21.59
C LYS A 23 9.26 9.12 20.15
N LEU A 24 10.42 8.70 19.64
CA LEU A 24 10.56 8.17 18.28
C LEU A 24 9.78 6.86 18.09
N ILE A 25 9.81 5.97 19.07
CA ILE A 25 8.99 4.75 19.07
C ILE A 25 7.51 5.10 19.00
N THR A 26 7.06 6.08 19.78
CA THR A 26 5.67 6.54 19.76
C THR A 26 5.29 7.12 18.40
N VAL A 27 6.14 7.96 17.79
CA VAL A 27 5.94 8.49 16.44
C VAL A 27 5.84 7.34 15.43
N TYR A 28 6.76 6.39 15.48
CA TYR A 28 6.76 5.22 14.61
C TYR A 28 5.45 4.43 14.72
N GLN A 29 5.05 4.06 15.94
CA GLN A 29 3.84 3.28 16.21
C GLN A 29 2.57 3.99 15.72
N ASN A 30 2.47 5.30 15.87
CA ASN A 30 1.34 6.12 15.39
C ASN A 30 1.19 6.15 13.87
N HIS A 31 2.23 5.78 13.14
CA HIS A 31 2.26 5.77 11.68
C HIS A 31 2.24 4.37 11.05
N VAL A 32 2.53 3.31 11.80
CA VAL A 32 2.61 1.92 11.28
C VAL A 32 1.34 1.51 10.53
N SER A 33 0.17 1.64 11.15
CA SER A 33 -1.11 1.25 10.53
C SER A 33 -1.43 2.08 9.29
N LYS A 34 -1.20 3.39 9.33
CA LYS A 34 -1.42 4.30 8.20
C LYS A 34 -0.48 3.99 7.03
N ASN A 35 0.77 3.64 7.33
CA ASN A 35 1.74 3.27 6.31
C ASN A 35 1.44 1.89 5.73
N ALA A 36 1.00 0.93 6.55
CA ALA A 36 0.53 -0.37 6.08
C ALA A 36 -0.70 -0.24 5.15
N GLU A 37 -1.66 0.63 5.49
CA GLU A 37 -2.80 0.93 4.63
C GLU A 37 -2.36 1.48 3.27
N LYS A 38 -1.48 2.49 3.23
CA LYS A 38 -0.94 3.04 1.98
C LYS A 38 -0.26 1.95 1.14
N ASN A 39 0.50 1.06 1.80
CA ASN A 39 1.13 -0.07 1.12
C ASN A 39 0.12 -1.02 0.50
N ARG A 40 -0.98 -1.34 1.19
CA ARG A 40 -2.04 -2.18 0.63
C ARG A 40 -2.66 -1.58 -0.64
N TYR A 41 -2.94 -0.27 -0.65
CA TYR A 41 -3.43 0.41 -1.85
C TYR A 41 -2.40 0.44 -2.97
N TYR A 42 -1.12 0.60 -2.65
CA TYR A 42 -0.03 0.51 -3.62
C TYR A 42 0.07 -0.89 -4.23
N GLU A 43 0.01 -1.94 -3.42
CA GLU A 43 0.04 -3.34 -3.85
C GLU A 43 -1.26 -3.80 -4.54
N GLY A 44 -2.31 -2.97 -4.55
CA GLY A 44 -3.62 -3.34 -5.09
C GLY A 44 -4.36 -4.41 -4.26
N LYS A 45 -3.95 -4.66 -3.03
CA LYS A 45 -4.54 -5.66 -2.11
C LYS A 45 -5.71 -5.07 -1.33
N ILE A 46 -6.84 -4.88 -2.00
CA ILE A 46 -8.06 -4.30 -1.40
C ILE A 46 -9.12 -5.39 -1.35
N SER A 47 -9.67 -5.64 -0.15
CA SER A 47 -10.74 -6.61 0.01
C SER A 47 -12.08 -6.02 -0.38
N LEU A 48 -12.98 -6.87 -0.90
CA LEU A 48 -14.36 -6.45 -1.23
C LEU A 48 -15.15 -6.05 0.01
N ASP A 49 -14.88 -6.64 1.17
CA ASP A 49 -15.55 -6.27 2.43
C ASP A 49 -15.28 -4.82 2.82
N GLU A 50 -14.11 -4.27 2.51
CA GLU A 50 -13.77 -2.86 2.78
C GLU A 50 -14.53 -1.87 1.88
N VAL A 51 -14.98 -2.31 0.72
CA VAL A 51 -15.69 -1.48 -0.27
C VAL A 51 -17.18 -1.78 -0.34
N ASN A 52 -17.65 -2.75 0.46
CA ASN A 52 -19.05 -3.16 0.51
C ASN A 52 -19.92 -2.09 1.19
N LEU A 53 -21.06 -1.77 0.57
CA LEU A 53 -22.06 -0.83 1.09
C LEU A 53 -23.16 -1.51 1.92
N GLY A 54 -22.87 -2.64 2.56
CA GLY A 54 -23.85 -3.39 3.36
C GLY A 54 -24.74 -4.33 2.54
N ILE A 55 -24.40 -4.59 1.29
CA ILE A 55 -25.09 -5.58 0.47
C ILE A 55 -24.62 -6.98 0.87
N ALA A 56 -25.54 -7.93 1.06
CA ALA A 56 -25.19 -9.32 1.33
C ALA A 56 -24.50 -9.93 0.10
N LEU A 57 -23.20 -10.14 0.19
CA LEU A 57 -22.41 -10.80 -0.84
C LEU A 57 -22.34 -12.31 -0.55
N PRO A 58 -22.58 -13.18 -1.54
CA PRO A 58 -22.32 -14.62 -1.40
C PRO A 58 -20.85 -14.87 -1.03
N ASP A 59 -20.58 -15.89 -0.22
CA ASP A 59 -19.23 -16.19 0.27
C ASP A 59 -18.20 -16.43 -0.85
N GLY A 60 -18.61 -16.96 -1.98
CA GLY A 60 -17.77 -17.13 -3.15
C GLY A 60 -17.30 -15.79 -3.74
N VAL A 61 -18.15 -14.77 -3.71
CA VAL A 61 -17.86 -13.43 -4.22
C VAL A 61 -16.95 -12.66 -3.27
N ARG A 62 -17.11 -12.82 -1.96
CA ARG A 62 -16.22 -12.19 -0.96
C ARG A 62 -14.76 -12.59 -1.13
N ARG A 63 -14.50 -13.79 -1.64
CA ARG A 63 -13.15 -14.31 -1.88
C ARG A 63 -12.52 -13.84 -3.19
N LEU A 64 -13.28 -13.14 -4.05
CA LEU A 64 -12.73 -12.57 -5.27
C LEU A 64 -11.70 -11.48 -4.94
N GLN A 65 -10.47 -11.72 -5.33
CA GLN A 65 -9.41 -10.72 -5.26
C GLN A 65 -9.39 -9.94 -6.58
N ILE A 66 -9.82 -8.69 -6.51
CA ILE A 66 -9.79 -7.80 -7.66
C ILE A 66 -8.54 -6.93 -7.54
N GLY A 67 -7.59 -7.18 -8.44
CA GLY A 67 -6.38 -6.37 -8.54
C GLY A 67 -6.68 -4.99 -9.12
N CYS A 68 -6.15 -3.93 -8.49
CA CYS A 68 -6.19 -2.58 -9.02
C CYS A 68 -4.79 -1.96 -8.99
N SER A 69 -4.21 -1.71 -10.15
CA SER A 69 -2.86 -1.15 -10.28
C SER A 69 -2.81 0.38 -10.14
N TRP A 70 -3.92 1.07 -9.94
CA TRP A 70 -3.96 2.54 -9.88
C TRP A 70 -3.14 3.10 -8.72
N GLY A 71 -3.09 2.40 -7.59
CA GLY A 71 -2.25 2.77 -6.45
C GLY A 71 -0.76 2.77 -6.80
N ALA A 72 -0.29 1.74 -7.51
CA ALA A 72 1.07 1.69 -8.02
C ALA A 72 1.30 2.73 -9.12
N LYS A 73 0.39 2.86 -10.08
CA LYS A 73 0.51 3.81 -11.19
C LYS A 73 0.69 5.25 -10.72
N CYS A 74 -0.08 5.70 -9.72
CA CYS A 74 0.05 7.07 -9.22
C CYS A 74 1.40 7.37 -8.56
N VAL A 75 2.16 6.36 -8.17
CA VAL A 75 3.50 6.46 -7.58
C VAL A 75 4.58 6.22 -8.64
N ASP A 76 4.53 5.07 -9.32
CA ASP A 76 5.63 4.58 -10.16
C ASP A 76 5.86 5.43 -11.41
N VAL A 77 4.81 5.95 -12.03
CA VAL A 77 4.95 6.82 -13.22
C VAL A 77 5.72 8.10 -12.89
N LEU A 78 5.49 8.68 -11.71
CA LEU A 78 6.22 9.87 -11.27
C LEU A 78 7.62 9.50 -10.77
N ALA A 79 7.76 8.41 -10.01
CA ALA A 79 9.06 7.93 -9.54
C ALA A 79 10.02 7.63 -10.72
N ALA A 80 9.50 7.03 -11.80
CA ALA A 80 10.28 6.72 -13.00
C ALA A 80 10.80 7.98 -13.74
N ARG A 81 10.18 9.14 -13.50
CA ARG A 81 10.63 10.43 -14.06
C ARG A 81 11.62 11.16 -13.15
N SER A 82 11.81 10.68 -11.91
CA SER A 82 12.75 11.24 -10.94
C SER A 82 14.05 10.45 -11.01
N MET A 83 15.06 11.02 -11.64
CA MET A 83 16.39 10.40 -11.76
C MET A 83 17.39 11.16 -10.93
N PHE A 84 18.35 10.45 -10.35
CA PHE A 84 19.52 11.03 -9.73
C PHE A 84 20.61 11.21 -10.80
N ASP A 85 21.00 12.44 -11.01
CA ASP A 85 21.91 12.83 -12.10
C ASP A 85 23.33 13.12 -11.61
N GLY A 86 23.60 12.96 -10.32
CA GLY A 86 24.90 13.19 -9.71
C GLY A 86 24.95 14.42 -8.81
N PHE A 87 26.15 14.76 -8.39
CA PHE A 87 26.45 15.98 -7.65
C PHE A 87 27.27 16.93 -8.54
N VAL A 88 26.99 18.20 -8.42
CA VAL A 88 27.77 19.25 -9.06
C VAL A 88 28.27 20.23 -8.01
N GLY A 89 29.45 20.73 -8.18
CA GLY A 89 30.00 21.80 -7.36
C GLY A 89 29.26 23.13 -7.54
N VAL A 90 29.58 24.10 -6.70
CA VAL A 90 28.90 25.40 -6.66
C VAL A 90 28.98 26.14 -8.00
N ASN A 91 30.05 25.93 -8.78
CA ASN A 91 30.27 26.55 -10.11
C ASN A 91 29.89 25.62 -11.27
N GLY A 92 29.24 24.48 -10.99
CA GLY A 92 28.87 23.48 -11.98
C GLY A 92 30.00 22.51 -12.36
N GLU A 93 31.11 22.53 -11.63
CA GLU A 93 32.21 21.58 -11.82
C GLU A 93 31.84 20.17 -11.28
N GLU A 94 32.37 19.14 -11.91
CA GLU A 94 32.35 17.77 -11.39
C GLU A 94 33.29 17.66 -10.18
N VAL A 95 32.85 16.93 -9.15
CA VAL A 95 33.64 16.66 -7.93
C VAL A 95 33.92 15.18 -7.83
N ALA A 96 35.12 14.78 -8.23
CA ALA A 96 35.51 13.35 -8.37
C ALA A 96 35.29 12.54 -7.07
N GLU A 97 35.55 13.14 -5.90
CA GLU A 97 35.35 12.48 -4.60
C GLU A 97 33.86 12.16 -4.35
N LEU A 98 32.93 12.96 -4.89
CA LEU A 98 31.49 12.71 -4.80
C LEU A 98 31.05 11.64 -5.79
N ASP A 99 31.69 11.52 -6.95
CA ASP A 99 31.40 10.46 -7.92
C ASP A 99 31.75 9.09 -7.37
N GLU A 100 32.86 8.96 -6.65
CA GLU A 100 33.18 7.71 -5.94
C GLU A 100 32.11 7.34 -4.90
N ILE A 101 31.60 8.31 -4.15
CA ILE A 101 30.50 8.08 -3.18
C ILE A 101 29.24 7.62 -3.90
N VAL A 102 28.90 8.20 -5.05
CA VAL A 102 27.74 7.82 -5.88
C VAL A 102 27.86 6.36 -6.31
N ILE A 103 29.01 5.97 -6.84
CA ILE A 103 29.26 4.62 -7.34
C ILE A 103 29.26 3.61 -6.20
N ASN A 104 30.05 3.87 -5.15
CA ASN A 104 30.22 2.96 -4.02
C ASN A 104 28.92 2.70 -3.25
N ASN A 105 28.02 3.69 -3.18
CA ASN A 105 26.72 3.56 -2.55
C ASN A 105 25.60 3.19 -3.51
N ARG A 106 25.87 3.01 -4.82
CA ARG A 106 24.86 2.74 -5.85
C ARG A 106 23.71 3.74 -5.80
N LEU A 107 24.03 5.04 -5.61
CA LEU A 107 23.02 6.06 -5.30
C LEU A 107 21.94 6.16 -6.38
N VAL A 108 22.23 5.96 -7.64
CA VAL A 108 21.23 5.97 -8.73
C VAL A 108 20.10 4.96 -8.45
N ALA A 109 20.48 3.73 -8.09
CA ALA A 109 19.50 2.67 -7.82
C ALA A 109 18.78 2.86 -6.48
N GLU A 110 19.50 3.25 -5.44
CA GLU A 110 18.92 3.47 -4.10
C GLU A 110 18.02 4.71 -4.07
N TYR A 111 18.40 5.78 -4.78
CA TYR A 111 17.56 6.97 -4.96
C TYR A 111 16.24 6.62 -5.67
N ALA A 112 16.28 5.84 -6.75
CA ALA A 112 15.07 5.43 -7.46
C ALA A 112 14.11 4.62 -6.58
N LYS A 113 14.61 3.81 -5.64
CA LYS A 113 13.79 3.12 -4.63
C LYS A 113 13.21 4.11 -3.63
N SER A 114 14.05 5.05 -3.15
CA SER A 114 13.65 6.03 -2.16
C SER A 114 12.58 7.00 -2.70
N CYS A 115 12.62 7.36 -3.99
CA CYS A 115 11.57 8.16 -4.62
C CYS A 115 10.20 7.47 -4.59
N ARG A 116 10.15 6.14 -4.77
CA ARG A 116 8.88 5.41 -4.62
C ARG A 116 8.35 5.49 -3.21
N ASP A 117 9.20 5.28 -2.21
CA ASP A 117 8.82 5.35 -0.80
C ASP A 117 8.41 6.77 -0.39
N GLU A 118 9.12 7.79 -0.86
CA GLU A 118 8.77 9.19 -0.67
C GLU A 118 7.36 9.51 -1.20
N LEU A 119 7.07 9.14 -2.44
CA LEU A 119 5.76 9.35 -3.05
C LEU A 119 4.65 8.53 -2.38
N LYS A 120 4.97 7.31 -1.98
CA LYS A 120 4.04 6.38 -1.35
C LYS A 120 3.67 6.77 0.07
N TYR A 121 4.64 7.21 0.88
CA TYR A 121 4.43 7.53 2.30
C TYR A 121 4.35 9.03 2.59
N GLY A 122 4.96 9.87 1.77
CA GLY A 122 5.09 11.31 1.93
C GLY A 122 6.52 11.75 2.20
N CYS A 123 7.36 10.87 2.74
CA CYS A 123 8.78 11.08 2.94
C CYS A 123 9.54 9.76 2.91
N THR A 124 10.85 9.84 2.76
CA THR A 124 11.83 8.81 3.06
C THR A 124 13.00 9.46 3.78
N PHE A 125 13.92 8.69 4.35
CA PHE A 125 15.02 9.23 5.15
C PHE A 125 16.34 8.73 4.59
N ALA A 126 17.24 9.67 4.28
CA ALA A 126 18.63 9.38 3.96
C ALA A 126 19.47 9.48 5.25
N THR A 127 20.32 8.48 5.49
CA THR A 127 21.24 8.47 6.64
C THR A 127 22.67 8.32 6.20
N LEU A 128 23.57 8.95 6.95
CA LEU A 128 25.00 8.89 6.73
C LEU A 128 25.67 8.10 7.87
N SER A 129 26.63 7.26 7.50
CA SER A 129 27.49 6.56 8.45
C SER A 129 28.92 6.43 7.88
N ALA A 130 29.92 6.36 8.75
CA ALA A 130 31.26 5.99 8.34
C ALA A 130 31.33 4.49 8.04
N ASP A 131 32.00 4.13 6.97
CA ASP A 131 32.26 2.75 6.59
C ASP A 131 33.78 2.59 6.36
N PRO A 132 34.45 1.57 6.93
CA PRO A 132 35.87 1.39 6.78
C PRO A 132 36.36 1.17 5.35
N VAL A 133 35.49 0.66 4.47
CA VAL A 133 35.81 0.33 3.08
C VAL A 133 35.33 1.42 2.14
N LEU A 134 34.09 1.91 2.34
CA LEU A 134 33.43 2.88 1.45
C LEU A 134 33.69 4.34 1.86
N GLY A 135 34.32 4.57 2.99
CA GLY A 135 34.50 5.91 3.57
C GLY A 135 33.20 6.49 4.11
N CYS A 136 32.31 6.86 3.21
CA CYS A 136 30.96 7.36 3.53
C CYS A 136 29.90 6.38 3.01
N LYS A 137 29.03 5.91 3.88
CA LYS A 137 27.89 5.08 3.53
C LYS A 137 26.59 5.83 3.65
N ILE A 138 25.86 5.86 2.56
CA ILE A 138 24.53 6.48 2.44
C ILE A 138 23.49 5.35 2.39
N ARG A 139 22.47 5.43 3.25
CA ARG A 139 21.34 4.49 3.25
C ARG A 139 20.04 5.25 3.21
N PHE A 140 19.07 4.73 2.46
CA PHE A 140 17.72 5.23 2.46
C PHE A 140 16.81 4.30 3.27
N HIS A 141 15.96 4.90 4.09
CA HIS A 141 15.04 4.19 4.98
C HIS A 141 13.61 4.63 4.72
N SER A 142 12.76 3.65 4.48
CA SER A 142 11.32 3.86 4.40
C SER A 142 10.73 4.29 5.75
N PRO A 143 9.65 5.07 5.80
CA PRO A 143 8.89 5.32 7.02
C PRO A 143 8.25 4.07 7.65
N GLN A 144 8.41 2.91 7.03
CA GLN A 144 8.09 1.61 7.63
C GLN A 144 9.19 1.09 8.57
N THR A 145 10.40 1.63 8.46
CA THR A 145 11.57 1.22 9.24
C THR A 145 12.26 2.39 9.93
N ALA A 146 11.82 3.61 9.70
CA ALA A 146 12.42 4.81 10.28
C ALA A 146 11.36 5.80 10.78
N ALA A 147 11.75 6.62 11.72
CA ALA A 147 10.96 7.74 12.24
C ALA A 147 11.85 8.89 12.65
N ALA A 148 11.34 10.11 12.55
CA ALA A 148 12.05 11.31 12.97
C ALA A 148 11.10 12.33 13.61
N VAL A 149 11.65 13.26 14.35
CA VAL A 149 10.94 14.40 14.92
C VAL A 149 11.47 15.67 14.25
N TRP A 150 10.53 16.49 13.78
CA TRP A 150 10.83 17.76 13.13
C TRP A 150 10.97 18.88 14.17
N ASN A 151 11.97 19.70 14.01
CA ASN A 151 12.14 20.95 14.74
C ASN A 151 11.76 22.13 13.84
N GLY A 152 10.64 22.78 14.17
CA GLY A 152 10.13 23.91 13.39
C GLY A 152 11.03 25.12 13.39
N ASP A 153 11.70 25.39 14.52
CA ASP A 153 12.59 26.56 14.67
C ASP A 153 13.88 26.38 13.86
N LYS A 154 14.42 25.16 13.86
CA LYS A 154 15.62 24.81 13.09
C LYS A 154 15.33 24.48 11.63
N GLY A 155 14.08 24.23 11.26
CA GLY A 155 13.68 23.84 9.90
C GLY A 155 14.26 22.49 9.44
N ARG A 156 14.56 21.58 10.38
CA ARG A 156 15.21 20.28 10.11
C ARG A 156 14.78 19.22 11.13
N ILE A 157 15.23 17.98 10.91
CA ILE A 157 15.11 16.91 11.89
C ILE A 157 15.89 17.29 13.16
N ASP A 158 15.28 17.12 14.32
CA ASP A 158 15.91 17.30 15.64
C ASP A 158 16.58 16.02 16.11
N TYR A 159 15.92 14.88 15.92
CA TYR A 159 16.44 13.54 16.13
C TYR A 159 15.64 12.51 15.33
N GLY A 160 16.26 11.38 15.04
CA GLY A 160 15.62 10.32 14.27
C GLY A 160 16.11 8.93 14.66
N MET A 161 15.37 7.92 14.23
CA MET A 161 15.78 6.53 14.37
C MET A 161 15.54 5.76 13.07
N ALA A 162 16.37 4.72 12.85
CA ALA A 162 16.18 3.77 11.78
C ALA A 162 16.41 2.34 12.28
N ILE A 163 15.54 1.42 11.92
CA ILE A 163 15.71 -0.01 12.12
C ILE A 163 16.65 -0.50 11.03
N ILE A 164 17.80 -1.01 11.43
CA ILE A 164 18.88 -1.40 10.50
C ILE A 164 18.81 -2.89 10.19
N ASP A 165 18.47 -3.69 11.20
CA ASP A 165 18.41 -5.13 11.06
C ASP A 165 17.25 -5.74 11.84
N THR A 166 16.79 -6.91 11.39
CA THR A 166 15.64 -7.62 11.95
C THR A 166 15.90 -9.10 12.05
N MET A 167 15.38 -9.72 13.10
CA MET A 167 15.38 -11.17 13.27
C MET A 167 13.98 -11.74 12.94
N PRO A 168 13.92 -12.94 12.32
CA PRO A 168 12.67 -13.67 12.21
C PRO A 168 12.16 -14.07 13.60
N THR A 169 10.86 -14.20 13.75
CA THR A 169 10.22 -14.80 14.93
C THR A 169 9.79 -16.23 14.60
N ASP A 170 9.17 -16.91 15.55
CA ASP A 170 8.56 -18.23 15.32
C ASP A 170 7.51 -18.20 14.21
N ASP A 171 6.86 -17.07 13.99
CA ASP A 171 6.03 -16.80 12.82
C ASP A 171 6.89 -16.19 11.70
N PRO A 172 7.11 -16.90 10.57
CA PRO A 172 7.94 -16.43 9.47
C PRO A 172 7.44 -15.15 8.79
N ALA A 173 6.19 -14.75 9.04
CA ALA A 173 5.62 -13.49 8.55
C ALA A 173 5.91 -12.30 9.50
N VAL A 174 6.42 -12.56 10.70
CA VAL A 174 6.67 -11.54 11.72
C VAL A 174 8.16 -11.39 11.99
N TYR A 175 8.64 -10.17 11.83
CA TYR A 175 10.04 -9.78 12.11
C TYR A 175 10.08 -8.83 13.30
N THR A 176 11.08 -9.02 14.17
CA THR A 176 11.38 -8.10 15.27
C THR A 176 12.71 -7.40 15.01
N PRO A 177 12.85 -6.12 15.38
CA PRO A 177 14.13 -5.42 15.27
C PRO A 177 15.22 -6.11 16.10
N SER A 178 16.41 -6.22 15.53
CA SER A 178 17.63 -6.67 16.20
C SER A 178 18.64 -5.55 16.36
N MET A 179 18.58 -4.53 15.48
CA MET A 179 19.46 -3.37 15.51
C MET A 179 18.73 -2.11 15.12
N ILE A 180 18.90 -1.06 15.89
CA ILE A 180 18.32 0.27 15.69
C ILE A 180 19.44 1.31 15.81
N TYR A 181 19.46 2.27 14.89
CA TYR A 181 20.30 3.46 15.04
C TYR A 181 19.44 4.63 15.49
N LEU A 182 19.94 5.34 16.52
CA LEU A 182 19.38 6.60 17.00
C LEU A 182 20.34 7.71 16.60
N TYR A 183 19.82 8.72 15.92
CA TYR A 183 20.56 9.88 15.40
C TYR A 183 20.25 11.10 16.23
N THR A 184 21.30 11.66 16.85
CA THR A 184 21.26 12.92 17.63
C THR A 184 22.19 13.97 17.00
N ASP A 185 22.19 15.20 17.51
CA ASP A 185 23.02 16.30 16.96
C ASP A 185 24.54 16.03 17.10
N ASP A 186 24.95 15.19 18.05
CA ASP A 186 26.33 14.96 18.44
C ASP A 186 26.81 13.49 18.31
N ALA A 187 25.90 12.57 18.11
CA ALA A 187 26.23 11.15 18.03
C ALA A 187 25.23 10.33 17.23
N VAL A 188 25.71 9.20 16.73
CA VAL A 188 24.88 8.07 16.31
C VAL A 188 25.00 6.98 17.37
N TRP A 189 23.88 6.53 17.90
CA TRP A 189 23.82 5.45 18.86
C TRP A 189 23.40 4.17 18.15
N MET A 190 24.26 3.16 18.20
CA MET A 190 23.94 1.82 17.73
C MET A 190 23.34 1.02 18.87
N ILE A 191 22.06 0.71 18.78
CA ILE A 191 21.29 -0.02 19.77
C ILE A 191 21.02 -1.40 19.20
N PHE A 192 21.58 -2.43 19.80
CA PHE A 192 21.46 -3.80 19.30
C PHE A 192 21.03 -4.75 20.42
N LYS A 193 20.36 -5.82 20.00
CA LYS A 193 19.90 -6.85 20.93
C LYS A 193 20.98 -7.92 21.07
N ASN A 194 21.47 -8.09 22.29
CA ASN A 194 22.37 -9.17 22.68
C ASN A 194 21.59 -10.12 23.59
N ASP A 195 21.27 -11.31 23.11
CA ASP A 195 20.37 -12.27 23.73
C ASP A 195 19.02 -11.63 24.14
N GLN A 196 18.84 -11.37 25.43
CA GLN A 196 17.60 -10.77 25.99
C GLN A 196 17.73 -9.28 26.29
N GLN A 197 18.94 -8.71 26.20
CA GLN A 197 19.21 -7.33 26.59
C GLN A 197 19.49 -6.42 25.39
N TRP A 198 19.04 -5.19 25.48
CA TRP A 198 19.39 -4.15 24.52
C TRP A 198 20.57 -3.34 25.05
N ILE A 199 21.60 -3.22 24.22
CA ILE A 199 22.86 -2.53 24.54
C ILE A 199 23.05 -1.40 23.53
N ALA A 200 23.44 -0.23 23.99
CA ALA A 200 23.75 0.92 23.17
C ALA A 200 25.25 1.24 23.15
N THR A 201 25.77 1.50 21.96
CA THR A 201 27.14 1.99 21.75
C THR A 201 27.09 3.36 21.09
N ARG A 202 27.82 4.32 21.64
CA ARG A 202 27.86 5.70 21.15
C ARG A 202 28.98 5.90 20.13
N TYR A 203 28.64 6.47 18.98
CA TYR A 203 29.58 6.92 17.93
C TYR A 203 29.46 8.46 17.82
N PRO A 204 30.38 9.23 18.46
CA PRO A 204 30.28 10.68 18.44
C PRO A 204 30.69 11.25 17.09
N HIS A 205 30.05 12.36 16.69
CA HIS A 205 30.43 13.16 15.55
C HIS A 205 30.35 14.68 15.86
N ARG A 206 30.92 15.51 15.01
CA ARG A 206 30.99 16.97 15.18
C ARG A 206 30.17 17.73 14.15
N MET A 207 29.14 17.13 13.57
CA MET A 207 28.34 17.74 12.51
C MET A 207 27.32 18.77 13.01
N GLY A 208 27.03 18.79 14.34
CA GLY A 208 26.05 19.70 14.95
C GLY A 208 24.62 19.53 14.43
N ARG A 209 24.33 18.40 13.82
CA ARG A 209 23.03 17.99 13.30
C ARG A 209 22.95 16.47 13.21
N PRO A 210 21.75 15.88 13.32
CA PRO A 210 21.61 14.44 13.13
C PRO A 210 22.08 14.03 11.73
N LEU A 211 22.74 12.88 11.62
CA LEU A 211 23.16 12.30 10.33
C LEU A 211 21.99 11.59 9.62
N MET A 212 20.84 12.24 9.62
CA MET A 212 19.59 11.79 9.01
C MET A 212 18.85 12.96 8.40
N GLU A 213 18.58 12.90 7.10
CA GLU A 213 17.86 13.94 6.37
C GLU A 213 16.62 13.35 5.66
N PRO A 214 15.51 14.07 5.66
CA PRO A 214 14.31 13.59 4.99
C PRO A 214 14.29 14.02 3.51
N MET A 215 13.92 13.11 2.62
CA MET A 215 13.41 13.44 1.29
C MET A 215 11.89 13.54 1.41
N ILE A 216 11.29 14.65 0.93
CA ILE A 216 9.91 14.99 1.30
C ILE A 216 9.10 15.37 0.07
N TRP A 217 8.00 14.66 -0.15
CA TRP A 217 7.01 14.99 -1.17
C TRP A 217 5.88 15.86 -0.61
N ASN A 218 5.64 17.02 -1.25
CA ASN A 218 4.51 17.90 -0.99
C ASN A 218 4.38 18.30 0.50
N ALA A 219 5.50 18.83 1.05
CA ALA A 219 5.53 19.40 2.38
C ALA A 219 4.65 20.64 2.50
N THR A 220 4.11 20.86 3.69
CA THR A 220 3.41 22.09 4.07
C THR A 220 3.84 22.49 5.48
N SER A 221 3.63 23.76 5.87
CA SER A 221 3.95 24.24 7.22
C SER A 221 3.33 23.37 8.32
N ALA A 222 2.11 22.87 8.12
CA ALA A 222 1.42 22.00 9.07
C ALA A 222 1.85 20.52 8.97
N LYS A 223 2.53 20.11 7.89
CA LYS A 223 2.98 18.74 7.65
C LYS A 223 4.39 18.75 7.06
N PRO A 224 5.41 18.97 7.89
CA PRO A 224 6.80 19.09 7.44
C PRO A 224 7.31 17.80 6.77
N PHE A 225 6.86 16.62 7.18
CA PHE A 225 7.18 15.34 6.52
C PHE A 225 6.30 15.02 5.30
N GLY A 226 5.63 16.03 4.73
CA GLY A 226 4.90 15.89 3.50
C GLY A 226 3.63 15.05 3.56
N ARG A 227 3.17 14.63 2.38
CA ARG A 227 1.93 13.86 2.21
C ARG A 227 2.10 12.82 1.12
N SER A 228 1.57 11.63 1.36
CA SER A 228 1.50 10.57 0.34
C SER A 228 0.73 11.01 -0.91
N ARG A 229 1.12 10.50 -2.07
CA ARG A 229 0.30 10.59 -3.29
C ARG A 229 -0.98 9.75 -3.19
N ILE A 230 -0.95 8.64 -2.42
CA ILE A 230 -2.12 7.79 -2.17
C ILE A 230 -3.01 8.45 -1.10
N LYS A 231 -3.56 9.63 -1.43
CA LYS A 231 -4.46 10.41 -0.58
C LYS A 231 -5.85 9.78 -0.53
N GLU A 232 -6.66 10.22 0.44
CA GLU A 232 -8.05 9.77 0.59
C GLU A 232 -8.86 9.82 -0.72
N PRO A 233 -8.87 10.92 -1.51
CA PRO A 233 -9.59 10.93 -2.78
C PRO A 233 -9.15 9.82 -3.74
N ILE A 234 -7.83 9.57 -3.83
CA ILE A 234 -7.28 8.51 -4.69
C ILE A 234 -7.75 7.13 -4.18
N ARG A 235 -7.70 6.90 -2.87
CA ARG A 235 -8.19 5.64 -2.27
C ARG A 235 -9.67 5.40 -2.57
N ARG A 236 -10.51 6.44 -2.49
CA ARG A 236 -11.95 6.35 -2.83
C ARG A 236 -12.17 5.99 -4.29
N LEU A 237 -11.38 6.56 -5.21
CA LEU A 237 -11.46 6.21 -6.63
C LEU A 237 -11.07 4.75 -6.89
N ILE A 238 -10.01 4.27 -6.23
CA ILE A 238 -9.59 2.87 -6.29
C ILE A 238 -10.68 1.94 -5.72
N GLN A 239 -11.30 2.29 -4.59
CA GLN A 239 -12.42 1.55 -4.02
C GLN A 239 -13.62 1.51 -4.99
N GLY A 240 -13.93 2.64 -5.64
CA GLY A 240 -14.97 2.72 -6.66
C GLY A 240 -14.69 1.78 -7.85
N TYR A 241 -13.44 1.76 -8.33
CA TYR A 241 -13.01 0.86 -9.39
C TYR A 241 -13.20 -0.62 -8.97
N VAL A 242 -12.66 -1.03 -7.84
CA VAL A 242 -12.76 -2.41 -7.34
C VAL A 242 -14.22 -2.84 -7.21
N ARG A 243 -15.08 -1.98 -6.65
CA ARG A 243 -16.51 -2.26 -6.52
C ARG A 243 -17.21 -2.38 -7.87
N THR A 244 -16.89 -1.51 -8.82
CA THR A 244 -17.51 -1.55 -10.16
C THR A 244 -17.14 -2.83 -10.90
N ILE A 245 -15.87 -3.26 -10.83
CA ILE A 245 -15.43 -4.54 -11.40
C ILE A 245 -16.11 -5.72 -10.70
N ALA A 246 -16.22 -5.71 -9.36
CA ALA A 246 -16.91 -6.76 -8.63
C ALA A 246 -18.36 -6.91 -9.09
N ASN A 247 -19.08 -5.79 -9.17
CA ASN A 247 -20.49 -5.79 -9.61
C ASN A 247 -20.63 -6.24 -11.06
N ALA A 248 -19.72 -5.82 -11.93
CA ALA A 248 -19.70 -6.28 -13.33
C ALA A 248 -19.43 -7.78 -13.43
N THR A 249 -18.49 -8.32 -12.64
CA THR A 249 -18.19 -9.76 -12.61
C THR A 249 -19.41 -10.56 -12.14
N ILE A 250 -20.05 -10.12 -11.04
CA ILE A 250 -21.29 -10.75 -10.55
C ILE A 250 -22.40 -10.69 -11.61
N GLY A 251 -22.57 -9.53 -12.25
CA GLY A 251 -23.56 -9.35 -13.32
C GLY A 251 -23.30 -10.27 -14.51
N LEU A 252 -22.03 -10.52 -14.86
CA LEU A 252 -21.63 -11.47 -15.90
C LEU A 252 -22.05 -12.91 -15.56
N GLU A 253 -21.81 -13.37 -14.33
CA GLU A 253 -22.19 -14.71 -13.89
C GLU A 253 -23.72 -14.92 -14.03
N PHE A 254 -24.52 -13.94 -13.59
CA PHE A 254 -25.98 -13.99 -13.76
C PHE A 254 -26.41 -13.87 -15.22
N SER A 255 -25.66 -13.17 -16.06
CA SER A 255 -25.99 -13.02 -17.48
C SER A 255 -25.68 -14.27 -18.29
N THR A 256 -24.64 -15.02 -17.91
CA THR A 256 -24.26 -16.29 -18.58
C THR A 256 -25.17 -17.45 -18.22
N THR A 257 -25.80 -17.40 -17.03
CA THR A 257 -26.74 -18.42 -16.54
C THR A 257 -28.08 -17.78 -16.16
N PRO A 258 -28.86 -17.26 -17.13
CA PRO A 258 -30.08 -16.54 -16.81
C PRO A 258 -31.09 -17.48 -16.13
N GLN A 259 -31.71 -16.98 -15.05
CA GLN A 259 -32.73 -17.74 -14.34
C GLN A 259 -33.96 -17.95 -15.24
N LYS A 260 -34.33 -19.21 -15.40
CA LYS A 260 -35.51 -19.63 -16.10
C LYS A 260 -36.65 -19.84 -15.11
N TYR A 261 -37.84 -19.53 -15.49
CA TYR A 261 -39.04 -19.80 -14.71
C TYR A 261 -40.07 -20.55 -15.53
N LEU A 262 -40.86 -21.36 -14.86
CA LEU A 262 -41.95 -22.13 -15.45
C LEU A 262 -43.19 -21.93 -14.59
N LEU A 263 -44.24 -21.43 -15.14
CA LEU A 263 -45.54 -21.15 -14.50
C LEU A 263 -46.61 -22.03 -15.10
N GLY A 264 -47.68 -22.34 -14.34
CA GLY A 264 -48.84 -23.10 -14.81
C GLY A 264 -48.60 -24.61 -14.86
N ILE A 265 -47.72 -25.14 -14.04
CA ILE A 265 -47.47 -26.59 -13.90
C ILE A 265 -48.23 -27.13 -12.67
N THR A 266 -48.55 -28.45 -12.68
CA THR A 266 -49.15 -29.14 -11.53
C THR A 266 -48.09 -29.44 -10.45
N ASP A 267 -48.58 -29.75 -9.22
CA ASP A 267 -47.68 -30.12 -8.10
C ASP A 267 -46.86 -31.38 -8.42
N GLU A 268 -47.42 -32.35 -9.16
CA GLU A 268 -46.71 -33.55 -9.59
C GLU A 268 -45.58 -33.20 -10.58
N GLN A 269 -45.82 -32.28 -11.51
CA GLN A 269 -44.81 -31.79 -12.45
C GLN A 269 -43.73 -30.99 -11.75
N TYR A 270 -44.10 -30.21 -10.73
CA TYR A 270 -43.18 -29.50 -9.88
C TYR A 270 -42.21 -30.43 -9.17
N ASP A 271 -42.72 -31.52 -8.55
CA ASP A 271 -41.89 -32.51 -7.87
C ASP A 271 -40.93 -33.21 -8.81
N VAL A 272 -41.35 -33.51 -10.05
CA VAL A 272 -40.47 -34.07 -11.08
C VAL A 272 -39.35 -33.10 -11.47
N VAL A 273 -39.63 -31.82 -11.59
CA VAL A 273 -38.65 -30.80 -11.95
C VAL A 273 -37.63 -30.61 -10.83
N ILE A 274 -38.06 -30.61 -9.55
CA ILE A 274 -37.16 -30.42 -8.40
C ILE A 274 -36.37 -31.69 -8.09
N ASN A 275 -37.01 -32.87 -8.07
CA ASN A 275 -36.36 -34.11 -7.67
C ASN A 275 -35.37 -34.67 -8.70
N GLN A 276 -35.52 -34.34 -9.98
CA GLN A 276 -34.58 -34.78 -11.01
C GLN A 276 -33.24 -34.02 -11.00
N LYS A 277 -32.91 -33.21 -9.92
CA LYS A 277 -31.71 -32.38 -9.86
C LYS A 277 -31.43 -31.77 -11.23
N PHE A 278 -32.35 -30.91 -11.68
CA PHE A 278 -32.29 -30.30 -13.00
C PHE A 278 -30.93 -29.66 -13.20
N LYS A 279 -30.02 -30.38 -13.83
CA LYS A 279 -28.75 -29.85 -14.26
C LYS A 279 -29.08 -28.85 -15.35
N GLN A 280 -29.08 -27.58 -15.00
CA GLN A 280 -29.22 -26.48 -15.93
C GLN A 280 -27.98 -26.44 -16.83
N TYR A 281 -27.99 -27.29 -17.84
CA TYR A 281 -27.02 -27.16 -18.93
C TYR A 281 -27.56 -26.12 -19.92
N VAL A 282 -26.65 -25.28 -20.41
CA VAL A 282 -26.94 -24.36 -21.53
C VAL A 282 -27.49 -25.18 -22.66
N GLY A 283 -28.70 -24.86 -23.10
CA GLY A 283 -29.34 -25.49 -24.29
C GLY A 283 -30.40 -26.55 -23.98
N ASN A 284 -30.75 -26.87 -22.75
CA ASN A 284 -31.84 -27.81 -22.47
C ASN A 284 -33.20 -27.21 -22.82
N ILE A 285 -33.98 -27.97 -23.62
CA ILE A 285 -35.37 -27.67 -23.94
C ILE A 285 -36.24 -28.26 -22.82
N LEU A 286 -37.01 -27.40 -22.16
CA LEU A 286 -38.07 -27.81 -21.22
C LEU A 286 -39.33 -28.13 -22.03
N ALA A 287 -39.80 -29.35 -21.96
CA ALA A 287 -41.09 -29.73 -22.45
C ALA A 287 -42.06 -29.90 -21.27
N SER A 288 -43.22 -29.30 -21.33
CA SER A 288 -44.33 -29.47 -20.37
C SER A 288 -45.66 -29.55 -21.10
N THR A 289 -46.60 -30.27 -20.52
CA THR A 289 -47.96 -30.42 -21.03
C THR A 289 -48.89 -29.41 -20.39
N ASN A 290 -50.09 -29.21 -20.98
CA ASN A 290 -51.10 -28.35 -20.39
C ASN A 290 -51.50 -28.85 -19.01
N ASN A 291 -51.83 -27.94 -18.09
CA ASN A 291 -52.34 -28.29 -16.76
C ASN A 291 -53.72 -28.92 -16.95
N PRO A 292 -53.95 -30.20 -16.58
CA PRO A 292 -55.21 -30.91 -16.76
C PRO A 292 -56.33 -30.34 -15.90
N GLU A 293 -56.06 -29.66 -14.83
CA GLU A 293 -57.04 -29.13 -13.88
C GLU A 293 -57.58 -27.76 -14.30
N THR A 294 -56.70 -26.87 -14.79
CA THR A 294 -57.07 -25.49 -15.16
C THR A 294 -57.17 -25.28 -16.66
N GLY A 295 -56.66 -26.22 -17.48
CA GLY A 295 -56.57 -26.10 -18.95
C GLY A 295 -55.56 -25.03 -19.41
N GLU A 296 -54.82 -24.44 -18.53
CA GLU A 296 -53.85 -23.41 -18.84
C GLU A 296 -52.58 -24.01 -19.46
N LYS A 297 -52.00 -23.29 -20.42
CA LYS A 297 -50.74 -23.67 -21.02
C LYS A 297 -49.58 -23.23 -20.13
N PRO A 298 -48.60 -24.10 -19.85
CA PRO A 298 -47.41 -23.68 -19.08
C PRO A 298 -46.71 -22.53 -19.81
N THR A 299 -46.36 -21.51 -19.05
CA THR A 299 -45.59 -20.38 -19.55
C THR A 299 -44.15 -20.52 -19.10
N PHE A 300 -43.27 -20.67 -20.09
CA PHE A 300 -41.83 -20.67 -19.91
C PHE A 300 -41.29 -19.29 -20.19
N GLY A 301 -40.48 -18.78 -19.28
CA GLY A 301 -39.80 -17.50 -19.46
C GLY A 301 -38.39 -17.53 -18.91
N GLN A 302 -37.68 -16.50 -19.28
CA GLN A 302 -36.32 -16.24 -18.81
C GLN A 302 -36.26 -14.81 -18.32
N LEU A 303 -35.63 -14.61 -17.17
CA LEU A 303 -35.39 -13.26 -16.68
C LEU A 303 -34.46 -12.52 -17.63
N GLN A 304 -34.70 -11.21 -17.74
CA GLN A 304 -33.92 -10.36 -18.65
C GLN A 304 -32.46 -10.36 -18.20
N GLN A 305 -31.56 -10.48 -19.16
CA GLN A 305 -30.12 -10.44 -18.91
C GLN A 305 -29.70 -9.05 -18.41
N GLY A 306 -28.79 -9.03 -17.43
CA GLY A 306 -28.19 -7.80 -16.94
C GLY A 306 -27.37 -7.09 -18.02
N ASN A 307 -27.47 -5.78 -18.10
CA ASN A 307 -26.65 -4.96 -19.00
C ASN A 307 -25.36 -4.53 -18.32
N ILE A 308 -24.22 -4.82 -18.93
CA ILE A 308 -22.87 -4.51 -18.41
C ILE A 308 -22.41 -3.10 -18.84
N ALA A 309 -23.01 -2.53 -19.90
CA ALA A 309 -22.60 -1.23 -20.42
C ALA A 309 -22.52 -0.10 -19.37
N PRO A 310 -23.45 0.00 -18.38
CA PRO A 310 -23.33 1.01 -17.32
C PRO A 310 -22.08 0.87 -16.45
N HIS A 311 -21.58 -0.36 -16.25
CA HIS A 311 -20.34 -0.60 -15.49
C HIS A 311 -19.11 -0.13 -16.26
N VAL A 312 -19.08 -0.34 -17.59
CA VAL A 312 -17.99 0.13 -18.45
C VAL A 312 -17.95 1.67 -18.43
N GLU A 313 -19.10 2.32 -18.55
CA GLU A 313 -19.17 3.78 -18.48
C GLU A 313 -18.73 4.33 -17.12
N MET A 314 -19.12 3.69 -16.03
CA MET A 314 -18.67 4.07 -14.69
C MET A 314 -17.15 3.92 -14.54
N LEU A 315 -16.53 2.88 -15.11
CA LEU A 315 -15.06 2.73 -15.11
C LEU A 315 -14.38 3.86 -15.87
N ARG A 316 -14.91 4.31 -16.99
CA ARG A 316 -14.40 5.46 -17.75
C ARG A 316 -14.48 6.76 -16.95
N ILE A 317 -15.59 6.99 -16.27
CA ILE A 317 -15.74 8.15 -15.37
C ILE A 317 -14.71 8.11 -14.25
N LEU A 318 -14.55 6.96 -13.58
CA LEU A 318 -13.57 6.80 -12.50
C LEU A 318 -12.14 6.99 -13.00
N ALA A 319 -11.80 6.46 -14.19
CA ALA A 319 -10.48 6.64 -14.81
C ALA A 319 -10.19 8.12 -15.12
N THR A 320 -11.18 8.84 -15.65
CA THR A 320 -11.07 10.28 -15.92
C THR A 320 -10.87 11.07 -14.64
N GLN A 321 -11.63 10.77 -13.57
CA GLN A 321 -11.45 11.41 -12.27
C GLN A 321 -10.10 11.09 -11.64
N PHE A 322 -9.62 9.83 -11.77
CA PHE A 322 -8.31 9.44 -11.30
C PHE A 322 -7.19 10.18 -12.06
N SER A 323 -7.29 10.28 -13.37
CA SER A 323 -6.39 11.08 -14.22
C SER A 323 -6.34 12.53 -13.74
N ALA A 324 -7.49 13.18 -13.56
CA ALA A 324 -7.57 14.56 -13.06
C ALA A 324 -6.96 14.73 -11.66
N ALA A 325 -7.20 13.76 -10.75
CA ALA A 325 -6.71 13.82 -9.37
C ALA A 325 -5.20 13.55 -9.24
N THR A 326 -4.61 12.80 -10.19
CA THR A 326 -3.19 12.40 -10.16
C THR A 326 -2.31 13.18 -11.12
N GLY A 327 -2.88 13.83 -12.15
CA GLY A 327 -2.15 14.45 -13.25
C GLY A 327 -1.54 13.43 -14.23
N LEU A 328 -2.00 12.18 -14.18
CA LEU A 328 -1.60 11.13 -15.13
C LEU A 328 -2.52 11.13 -16.36
N SER A 329 -2.06 10.58 -17.48
CA SER A 329 -2.91 10.37 -18.64
C SER A 329 -4.00 9.33 -18.35
N VAL A 330 -5.16 9.46 -18.97
CA VAL A 330 -6.22 8.41 -18.90
C VAL A 330 -5.69 7.09 -19.44
N THR A 331 -4.84 7.11 -20.45
CA THR A 331 -4.19 5.91 -21.01
C THR A 331 -3.35 5.16 -19.99
N ASP A 332 -2.77 5.86 -19.01
CA ASP A 332 -2.01 5.23 -17.91
C ASP A 332 -2.91 4.39 -16.99
N THR A 333 -4.22 4.65 -16.96
CA THR A 333 -5.18 3.89 -16.14
C THR A 333 -5.53 2.54 -16.73
N GLY A 334 -5.25 2.31 -18.03
CA GLY A 334 -5.61 1.10 -18.76
C GLY A 334 -7.11 1.02 -19.10
N VAL A 335 -7.86 2.10 -18.93
CA VAL A 335 -9.27 2.22 -19.33
C VAL A 335 -9.34 3.21 -20.48
N VAL A 336 -9.69 2.74 -21.68
CA VAL A 336 -9.78 3.54 -22.92
C VAL A 336 -11.23 3.61 -23.40
#